data_2b559fd5d1ccfac8b54aefe5e71527b7
#
_entry.id   2b559fd5d1ccfac8b54aefe5e71527b7
#
_cell.length_a   1.000
_cell.length_b   1.000
_cell.length_c   1.000
_cell.angle_alpha   90.00
_cell.angle_beta   90.00
_cell.angle_gamma   90.00
#
_symmetry.space_group_name_H-M   'P 1'
#
loop_
_entity.id
_entity.type
_entity.pdbx_description
1 polymer ?
#
loop_
_entity_poly.entity_id
_entity_poly.type
_entity_poly.pdbx_seq_one_letter_code
_entity_poly.pdbx_strand_id
1 'polypeptide(L)'
;MNWSELKNSIPNDGFAQKYEVYRRARPTVTLVILRTVTDPILFRSSDPERAETQEFNGIIHAQVNGEKFVSKERLTGLNLCRELDENENIISKEYTYNEPINSLPKSQTADMLTYGLAGTVSGATFSQKSRVIEGYTYGLEPYDLMNKEAHNALYESGTMRDESGGQSESFFHPVKVQPGTHFVHFVTLEAGTKEMLLYVIHNILGTGRYGARETRTGRDMKNEIVGLITYSADSSLRCGEL
;
A
#
# COMPACT_ATOMS: atom_id res chain seq x y z
N MET A 1 -8.06 -11.73 -20.62
CA MET A 1 -8.53 -10.32 -20.71
C MET A 1 -7.29 -9.45 -20.77
N ASN A 2 -7.12 -8.67 -21.82
CA ASN A 2 -6.02 -7.71 -21.92
C ASN A 2 -6.42 -6.34 -21.34
N TRP A 3 -5.45 -5.44 -21.17
CA TRP A 3 -5.71 -4.12 -20.54
C TRP A 3 -6.73 -3.27 -21.31
N SER A 4 -6.76 -3.39 -22.64
CA SER A 4 -7.73 -2.67 -23.48
C SER A 4 -9.14 -3.21 -23.29
N GLU A 5 -9.32 -4.51 -23.20
CA GLU A 5 -10.60 -5.15 -22.90
C GLU A 5 -11.10 -4.76 -21.51
N LEU A 6 -10.22 -4.80 -20.50
CA LEU A 6 -10.56 -4.37 -19.15
C LEU A 6 -10.98 -2.90 -19.13
N LYS A 7 -10.22 -2.01 -19.76
CA LYS A 7 -10.55 -0.58 -19.86
C LYS A 7 -11.92 -0.33 -20.49
N ASN A 8 -12.26 -1.09 -21.54
CA ASN A 8 -13.53 -0.95 -22.23
C ASN A 8 -14.72 -1.52 -21.43
N SER A 9 -14.48 -2.49 -20.56
CA SER A 9 -15.51 -3.07 -19.68
C SER A 9 -15.86 -2.18 -18.50
N ILE A 10 -14.98 -1.24 -18.12
CA ILE A 10 -15.22 -0.32 -17.01
C ILE A 10 -16.23 0.77 -17.44
N PRO A 11 -17.29 1.02 -16.64
CA PRO A 11 -18.25 2.10 -16.92
C PRO A 11 -17.54 3.46 -17.10
N ASN A 12 -18.16 4.39 -17.80
CA ASN A 12 -17.61 5.74 -17.96
C ASN A 12 -17.90 6.65 -16.77
N ASP A 13 -18.90 6.31 -16.00
CA ASP A 13 -19.28 7.07 -14.79
C ASP A 13 -18.18 6.96 -13.73
N GLY A 14 -18.01 8.00 -12.96
CA GLY A 14 -17.01 8.03 -11.90
C GLY A 14 -15.61 8.49 -12.35
N PHE A 15 -15.41 8.86 -13.62
CA PHE A 15 -14.11 9.29 -14.12
C PHE A 15 -14.07 10.75 -14.57
N ALA A 16 -12.93 11.41 -14.36
CA ALA A 16 -12.65 12.71 -14.94
C ALA A 16 -12.36 12.58 -16.43
N GLN A 17 -12.83 13.54 -17.23
CA GLN A 17 -12.54 13.56 -18.65
C GLN A 17 -11.08 13.91 -18.98
N LYS A 18 -10.45 14.71 -18.08
CA LYS A 18 -9.07 15.16 -18.20
C LYS A 18 -8.36 15.07 -16.86
N TYR A 19 -7.11 14.62 -16.86
CA TYR A 19 -6.30 14.50 -15.65
C TYR A 19 -5.89 15.85 -15.04
N GLU A 20 -5.83 16.91 -15.84
CA GLU A 20 -5.41 18.24 -15.39
C GLU A 20 -6.40 18.89 -14.42
N VAL A 21 -7.67 18.49 -14.51
CA VAL A 21 -8.73 19.05 -13.69
C VAL A 21 -8.88 18.22 -12.42
N TYR A 22 -7.94 18.40 -11.47
CA TYR A 22 -8.14 17.86 -10.14
C TYR A 22 -8.93 18.86 -9.29
N ARG A 23 -10.18 18.58 -9.09
CA ARG A 23 -11.02 19.27 -8.09
C ARG A 23 -11.47 18.23 -7.09
N ARG A 24 -11.31 18.57 -5.80
CA ARG A 24 -11.76 17.73 -4.70
C ARG A 24 -13.21 17.29 -4.93
N ALA A 25 -13.44 16.01 -4.69
CA ALA A 25 -14.77 15.47 -4.52
C ALA A 25 -15.57 15.14 -5.78
N ARG A 26 -15.00 14.96 -6.98
CA ARG A 26 -15.83 14.51 -8.13
C ARG A 26 -15.04 14.17 -9.38
N PRO A 27 -15.42 13.14 -10.10
CA PRO A 27 -16.15 11.93 -9.71
C PRO A 27 -15.24 10.95 -8.95
N THR A 28 -15.77 9.86 -8.37
CA THR A 28 -14.99 8.88 -7.62
C THR A 28 -15.24 7.45 -8.08
N VAL A 29 -14.20 6.64 -8.03
CA VAL A 29 -14.25 5.19 -8.24
C VAL A 29 -13.61 4.51 -7.05
N THR A 30 -14.32 3.58 -6.42
CA THR A 30 -13.81 2.81 -5.30
C THR A 30 -13.63 1.34 -5.70
N LEU A 31 -12.42 0.84 -5.53
CA LEU A 31 -12.12 -0.59 -5.59
C LEU A 31 -12.42 -1.23 -4.24
N VAL A 32 -13.11 -2.36 -4.27
CA VAL A 32 -13.29 -3.23 -3.12
C VAL A 32 -12.28 -4.37 -3.26
N ILE A 33 -11.38 -4.49 -2.29
CA ILE A 33 -10.25 -5.41 -2.34
C ILE A 33 -10.34 -6.37 -1.16
N LEU A 34 -10.28 -7.66 -1.44
CA LEU A 34 -10.04 -8.68 -0.44
C LEU A 34 -8.54 -8.93 -0.36
N ARG A 35 -7.96 -8.67 0.79
CA ARG A 35 -6.55 -8.90 1.08
C ARG A 35 -6.42 -10.07 2.04
N THR A 36 -5.74 -11.14 1.62
CA THR A 36 -5.56 -12.35 2.43
C THR A 36 -4.11 -12.47 2.84
N VAL A 37 -3.84 -12.56 4.13
CA VAL A 37 -2.51 -12.82 4.67
C VAL A 37 -2.10 -14.26 4.34
N THR A 38 -0.97 -14.44 3.69
CA THR A 38 -0.45 -15.75 3.27
C THR A 38 0.73 -16.23 4.11
N ASP A 39 1.50 -15.29 4.67
CA ASP A 39 2.60 -15.55 5.61
C ASP A 39 2.48 -14.60 6.82
N PRO A 40 2.99 -14.97 8.02
CA PRO A 40 2.90 -14.11 9.19
C PRO A 40 3.46 -12.71 8.92
N ILE A 41 2.62 -11.68 9.01
CA ILE A 41 2.94 -10.32 8.59
C ILE A 41 2.98 -9.35 9.78
N LEU A 42 3.98 -8.48 9.82
CA LEU A 42 4.09 -7.40 10.78
C LEU A 42 3.92 -6.05 10.11
N PHE A 43 2.81 -5.37 10.37
CA PHE A 43 2.63 -3.98 10.01
C PHE A 43 3.14 -3.10 11.16
N ARG A 44 4.26 -2.41 10.93
CA ARG A 44 4.80 -1.46 11.91
C ARG A 44 4.11 -0.12 11.80
N SER A 45 3.63 0.36 12.92
CA SER A 45 3.04 1.70 13.04
C SER A 45 3.65 2.43 14.24
N SER A 46 2.87 2.63 15.30
CA SER A 46 3.29 3.25 16.54
C SER A 46 4.19 2.33 17.37
N ASP A 47 3.94 1.02 17.34
CA ASP A 47 4.76 0.00 17.98
C ASP A 47 5.57 -0.77 16.91
N PRO A 48 6.92 -0.78 16.97
CA PRO A 48 7.75 -1.49 16.00
C PRO A 48 7.65 -3.02 16.10
N GLU A 49 7.08 -3.56 17.17
CA GLU A 49 7.05 -5.00 17.46
C GLU A 49 5.65 -5.60 17.42
N ARG A 50 4.61 -4.77 17.38
CA ARG A 50 3.22 -5.24 17.43
C ARG A 50 2.40 -4.71 16.26
N ALA A 51 1.53 -5.60 15.76
CA ALA A 51 0.42 -5.17 14.91
C ALA A 51 -0.56 -4.31 15.72
N GLU A 52 -1.08 -3.26 15.11
CA GLU A 52 -2.14 -2.45 15.71
C GLU A 52 -3.45 -3.23 15.77
N THR A 53 -4.29 -2.88 16.72
CA THR A 53 -5.58 -3.52 16.94
C THR A 53 -6.67 -2.50 17.24
N GLN A 54 -7.90 -2.89 16.92
CA GLN A 54 -9.10 -2.13 17.24
C GLN A 54 -10.15 -3.08 17.81
N GLU A 55 -10.84 -2.64 18.84
CA GLU A 55 -11.96 -3.39 19.43
C GLU A 55 -13.29 -2.93 18.82
N PHE A 56 -14.09 -3.90 18.40
CA PHE A 56 -15.48 -3.71 17.98
C PHE A 56 -16.36 -4.71 18.71
N ASN A 57 -17.38 -4.22 19.42
CA ASN A 57 -18.35 -5.06 20.14
C ASN A 57 -17.71 -6.09 21.09
N GLY A 58 -16.61 -5.76 21.74
CA GLY A 58 -15.90 -6.67 22.65
C GLY A 58 -14.97 -7.68 21.94
N ILE A 59 -14.82 -7.59 20.61
CA ILE A 59 -13.90 -8.42 19.83
C ILE A 59 -12.75 -7.54 19.33
N ILE A 60 -11.53 -8.00 19.56
CA ILE A 60 -10.32 -7.32 19.10
C ILE A 60 -9.99 -7.80 17.69
N HIS A 61 -9.75 -6.88 16.77
CA HIS A 61 -9.38 -7.13 15.39
C HIS A 61 -8.01 -6.51 15.06
N ALA A 62 -7.27 -7.11 14.14
CA ALA A 62 -6.08 -6.48 13.59
C ALA A 62 -6.49 -5.21 12.84
N GLN A 63 -5.72 -4.14 13.01
CA GLN A 63 -5.91 -2.86 12.33
C GLN A 63 -4.71 -2.53 11.46
N VAL A 64 -4.95 -2.07 10.26
CA VAL A 64 -3.89 -1.63 9.34
C VAL A 64 -4.25 -0.27 8.76
N ASN A 65 -3.33 0.69 8.88
CA ASN A 65 -3.44 1.98 8.21
C ASN A 65 -3.22 1.79 6.70
N GLY A 66 -4.07 2.38 5.85
CA GLY A 66 -3.98 2.35 4.39
C GLY A 66 -2.62 2.77 3.85
N GLU A 67 -1.91 3.70 4.51
CA GLU A 67 -0.56 4.11 4.13
C GLU A 67 0.44 2.95 4.05
N LYS A 68 0.24 1.87 4.80
CA LYS A 68 1.09 0.67 4.76
C LYS A 68 0.92 -0.09 3.45
N PHE A 69 -0.25 -0.02 2.85
CA PHE A 69 -0.53 -0.59 1.53
C PHE A 69 -0.07 0.33 0.42
N VAL A 70 -0.53 1.59 0.43
CA VAL A 70 -0.20 2.61 -0.59
C VAL A 70 1.30 2.71 -0.82
N SER A 71 2.10 2.79 0.23
CA SER A 71 3.55 2.97 0.09
C SER A 71 4.20 1.84 -0.69
N LYS A 72 3.79 0.60 -0.49
CA LYS A 72 4.32 -0.57 -1.20
C LYS A 72 3.80 -0.67 -2.62
N GLU A 73 2.52 -0.43 -2.81
CA GLU A 73 1.86 -0.44 -4.12
C GLU A 73 2.44 0.66 -5.02
N ARG A 74 2.65 1.85 -4.46
CA ARG A 74 3.31 2.94 -5.17
C ARG A 74 4.73 2.58 -5.63
N LEU A 75 5.53 1.92 -4.79
CA LEU A 75 6.87 1.45 -5.18
C LEU A 75 6.82 0.45 -6.32
N THR A 76 5.85 -0.45 -6.34
CA THR A 76 5.62 -1.38 -7.45
C THR A 76 5.35 -0.61 -8.75
N GLY A 77 4.49 0.40 -8.70
CA GLY A 77 4.18 1.25 -9.85
C GLY A 77 5.36 2.10 -10.31
N LEU A 78 6.16 2.65 -9.39
CA LEU A 78 7.37 3.38 -9.73
C LEU A 78 8.39 2.50 -10.45
N ASN A 79 8.55 1.25 -10.03
CA ASN A 79 9.44 0.31 -10.70
C ASN A 79 8.98 0.04 -12.12
N LEU A 80 7.67 -0.16 -12.33
CA LEU A 80 7.10 -0.27 -13.68
C LEU A 80 7.38 0.98 -14.52
N CYS A 81 7.19 2.18 -13.97
CA CYS A 81 7.49 3.43 -14.69
C CYS A 81 8.96 3.50 -15.10
N ARG A 82 9.89 3.08 -14.23
CA ARG A 82 11.33 3.05 -14.54
C ARG A 82 11.67 2.02 -15.60
N GLU A 83 11.06 0.85 -15.57
CA GLU A 83 11.25 -0.20 -16.57
C GLU A 83 10.76 0.23 -17.96
N LEU A 84 9.65 0.96 -18.04
CA LEU A 84 9.09 1.45 -19.29
C LEU A 84 9.81 2.68 -19.85
N ASP A 85 10.56 3.41 -19.03
CA ASP A 85 11.28 4.63 -19.42
C ASP A 85 12.80 4.39 -19.52
N GLU A 86 13.20 3.47 -20.38
CA GLU A 86 14.59 3.02 -20.55
C GLU A 86 15.59 4.17 -20.77
N ASN A 87 15.17 5.26 -21.40
CA ASN A 87 16.00 6.39 -21.76
C ASN A 87 15.90 7.57 -20.77
N GLU A 88 15.26 7.39 -19.64
CA GLU A 88 15.05 8.44 -18.61
C GLU A 88 14.45 9.76 -19.16
N ASN A 89 13.52 9.63 -20.11
CA ASN A 89 12.86 10.77 -20.70
C ASN A 89 11.84 11.43 -19.75
N ILE A 90 11.23 10.63 -18.92
CA ILE A 90 10.13 11.01 -18.01
C ILE A 90 10.58 10.98 -16.58
N ILE A 91 11.20 9.87 -16.16
CA ILE A 91 11.63 9.64 -14.78
C ILE A 91 13.14 9.38 -14.73
N SER A 92 13.86 10.16 -13.93
CA SER A 92 15.28 9.91 -13.68
C SER A 92 15.44 8.65 -12.82
N LYS A 93 16.49 7.86 -13.07
CA LYS A 93 16.87 6.74 -12.19
C LYS A 93 17.24 7.19 -10.78
N GLU A 94 17.70 8.44 -10.66
CA GLU A 94 18.02 9.05 -9.38
C GLU A 94 16.77 9.52 -8.60
N TYR A 95 15.59 9.53 -9.25
CA TYR A 95 14.35 9.90 -8.57
C TYR A 95 13.95 8.80 -7.60
N THR A 96 13.88 9.16 -6.33
CA THR A 96 13.41 8.28 -5.26
C THR A 96 12.20 8.90 -4.55
N TYR A 97 11.30 8.04 -4.18
CA TYR A 97 10.09 8.43 -3.46
C TYR A 97 10.43 8.76 -2.00
N ASN A 98 9.93 9.90 -1.50
CA ASN A 98 10.14 10.39 -0.14
C ASN A 98 11.60 10.70 0.25
N GLU A 99 12.50 10.80 -0.70
CA GLU A 99 13.83 11.32 -0.45
C GLU A 99 13.93 12.82 -0.83
N PRO A 100 14.90 13.56 -0.30
CA PRO A 100 15.12 14.94 -0.71
C PRO A 100 15.28 15.04 -2.23
N ILE A 101 14.41 15.79 -2.88
CA ILE A 101 14.46 15.99 -4.32
C ILE A 101 15.34 17.21 -4.60
N ASN A 102 16.52 17.00 -5.18
CA ASN A 102 17.42 18.06 -5.58
C ASN A 102 17.03 18.72 -6.92
N SER A 103 16.19 18.05 -7.70
CA SER A 103 15.68 18.54 -8.97
C SER A 103 14.24 18.10 -9.17
N LEU A 104 13.45 18.94 -9.85
CA LEU A 104 12.11 18.55 -10.28
C LEU A 104 12.22 17.48 -11.36
N PRO A 105 11.34 16.49 -11.36
CA PRO A 105 11.20 15.57 -12.49
C PRO A 105 10.98 16.35 -13.80
N LYS A 106 11.56 15.87 -14.88
CA LYS A 106 11.47 16.52 -16.21
C LYS A 106 10.05 16.64 -16.71
N SER A 107 9.18 15.71 -16.32
CA SER A 107 7.76 15.72 -16.67
C SER A 107 6.92 14.98 -15.61
N GLN A 108 5.61 15.16 -15.68
CA GLN A 108 4.69 14.46 -14.78
C GLN A 108 4.57 13.00 -15.20
N THR A 109 4.83 12.09 -14.25
CA THR A 109 4.70 10.65 -14.44
C THR A 109 3.30 10.17 -14.06
N ALA A 110 2.95 8.95 -14.47
CA ALA A 110 1.71 8.30 -14.04
C ALA A 110 1.63 8.20 -12.50
N ASP A 111 2.77 7.95 -11.84
CA ASP A 111 2.86 7.93 -10.37
C ASP A 111 2.50 9.28 -9.75
N MET A 112 3.14 10.37 -10.22
CA MET A 112 2.91 11.71 -9.67
C MET A 112 1.47 12.18 -9.87
N LEU A 113 0.89 11.90 -11.05
CA LEU A 113 -0.49 12.26 -11.36
C LEU A 113 -1.50 11.50 -10.51
N THR A 114 -1.18 10.28 -10.11
CA THR A 114 -2.07 9.38 -9.37
C THR A 114 -1.88 9.51 -7.86
N TYR A 115 -0.64 9.36 -7.37
CA TYR A 115 -0.32 9.33 -5.93
C TYR A 115 0.18 10.66 -5.38
N GLY A 116 0.34 11.66 -6.25
CA GLY A 116 0.80 12.98 -5.84
C GLY A 116 2.30 13.06 -5.62
N LEU A 117 2.74 14.28 -5.33
CA LEU A 117 4.13 14.62 -5.08
C LEU A 117 4.20 15.84 -4.17
N ALA A 118 5.16 15.87 -3.27
CA ALA A 118 5.54 17.06 -2.52
C ALA A 118 7.05 17.19 -2.50
N GLY A 119 7.55 18.41 -2.57
CA GLY A 119 8.99 18.66 -2.53
C GLY A 119 9.33 20.13 -2.39
N THR A 120 10.59 20.40 -2.10
CA THR A 120 11.15 21.76 -2.04
C THR A 120 12.42 21.81 -2.87
N VAL A 121 12.48 22.71 -3.84
CA VAL A 121 13.65 22.94 -4.68
C VAL A 121 14.01 24.41 -4.59
N SER A 122 15.25 24.72 -4.24
CA SER A 122 15.76 26.10 -4.14
C SER A 122 14.88 27.04 -3.32
N GLY A 123 14.27 26.53 -2.22
CA GLY A 123 13.37 27.30 -1.36
C GLY A 123 11.93 27.43 -1.85
N ALA A 124 11.62 26.99 -3.04
CA ALA A 124 10.23 26.93 -3.54
C ALA A 124 9.61 25.56 -3.21
N THR A 125 8.47 25.58 -2.55
CA THR A 125 7.69 24.38 -2.24
C THR A 125 6.66 24.14 -3.33
N PHE A 126 6.56 22.91 -3.79
CA PHE A 126 5.53 22.46 -4.71
C PHE A 126 4.85 21.22 -4.17
N SER A 127 3.58 21.06 -4.49
CA SER A 127 2.84 19.87 -4.10
C SER A 127 1.74 19.55 -5.11
N GLN A 128 1.53 18.27 -5.31
CA GLN A 128 0.35 17.74 -6.01
C GLN A 128 -0.30 16.72 -5.09
N LYS A 129 -1.59 16.90 -4.81
CA LYS A 129 -2.33 16.01 -3.93
C LYS A 129 -2.54 14.64 -4.56
N SER A 130 -2.48 13.59 -3.76
CA SER A 130 -2.86 12.25 -4.18
C SER A 130 -4.34 12.20 -4.58
N ARG A 131 -4.64 11.46 -5.64
CA ARG A 131 -6.00 11.10 -6.06
C ARG A 131 -6.44 9.77 -5.47
N VAL A 132 -5.48 8.98 -4.99
CA VAL A 132 -5.75 7.72 -4.29
C VAL A 132 -5.95 8.03 -2.82
N ILE A 133 -7.09 7.58 -2.31
CA ILE A 133 -7.51 7.73 -0.91
C ILE A 133 -7.69 6.33 -0.35
N GLU A 134 -6.99 6.05 0.72
CA GLU A 134 -7.08 4.79 1.45
C GLU A 134 -7.27 5.07 2.94
N GLY A 135 -8.17 4.32 3.54
CA GLY A 135 -8.43 4.39 4.97
C GLY A 135 -7.83 3.22 5.74
N TYR A 136 -8.13 3.17 7.02
CA TYR A 136 -7.86 1.99 7.83
C TYR A 136 -8.69 0.82 7.33
N THR A 137 -8.14 -0.39 7.49
CA THR A 137 -8.87 -1.64 7.32
C THR A 137 -8.67 -2.52 8.55
N TYR A 138 -9.59 -3.44 8.75
CA TYR A 138 -9.65 -4.30 9.93
C TYR A 138 -9.73 -5.75 9.49
N GLY A 139 -9.04 -6.63 10.23
CA GLY A 139 -9.13 -8.07 10.02
C GLY A 139 -10.56 -8.56 10.30
N LEU A 140 -11.06 -9.45 9.47
CA LEU A 140 -12.38 -10.05 9.69
C LEU A 140 -12.34 -11.04 10.85
N GLU A 141 -11.22 -11.72 11.04
CA GLU A 141 -10.98 -12.68 12.10
C GLU A 141 -10.58 -11.98 13.41
N PRO A 142 -10.94 -12.55 14.57
CA PRO A 142 -10.50 -12.06 15.86
C PRO A 142 -8.98 -12.07 16.01
N TYR A 143 -8.45 -11.07 16.71
CA TYR A 143 -7.00 -10.92 16.96
C TYR A 143 -6.38 -12.08 17.75
N ASP A 144 -7.18 -12.81 18.53
CA ASP A 144 -6.71 -13.94 19.36
C ASP A 144 -6.07 -15.07 18.55
N LEU A 145 -6.25 -15.07 17.22
CA LEU A 145 -5.61 -16.02 16.30
C LEU A 145 -4.16 -15.66 15.98
N MET A 146 -3.60 -14.61 16.58
CA MET A 146 -2.23 -14.16 16.33
C MET A 146 -1.23 -14.86 17.26
N ASN A 147 -0.16 -15.41 16.67
CA ASN A 147 0.94 -16.02 17.43
C ASN A 147 1.99 -14.98 17.81
N LYS A 148 2.60 -15.21 18.97
CA LYS A 148 3.81 -14.51 19.41
C LYS A 148 5.01 -15.38 19.05
N GLU A 149 5.89 -14.85 18.21
CA GLU A 149 7.17 -15.50 17.89
C GLU A 149 8.28 -14.80 18.65
N ALA A 150 9.17 -15.57 19.24
CA ALA A 150 10.40 -15.05 19.85
C ALA A 150 11.53 -15.13 18.81
N HIS A 151 12.21 -14.03 18.58
CA HIS A 151 13.38 -13.98 17.72
C HIS A 151 14.57 -13.48 18.54
N ASN A 152 15.65 -14.27 18.57
CA ASN A 152 16.92 -13.87 19.13
C ASN A 152 17.92 -13.62 18.00
N ALA A 153 18.92 -12.77 18.24
CA ALA A 153 20.02 -12.63 17.30
C ALA A 153 20.78 -13.95 17.17
N LEU A 154 21.07 -14.33 15.92
CA LEU A 154 21.91 -15.50 15.63
C LEU A 154 23.38 -15.08 15.70
N TYR A 155 24.19 -15.91 16.36
CA TYR A 155 25.64 -15.82 16.29
C TYR A 155 26.16 -16.44 14.98
N GLU A 156 27.42 -16.20 14.65
CA GLU A 156 28.06 -16.72 13.43
C GLU A 156 28.04 -18.25 13.38
N SER A 157 28.00 -18.90 14.55
CA SER A 157 27.81 -20.35 14.71
C SER A 157 26.45 -20.89 14.22
N GLY A 158 25.51 -19.99 13.84
CA GLY A 158 24.17 -20.36 13.42
C GLY A 158 23.23 -20.71 14.57
N THR A 159 23.61 -20.49 15.81
CA THR A 159 22.79 -20.72 17.01
C THR A 159 22.42 -19.43 17.70
N MET A 160 21.37 -19.46 18.55
CA MET A 160 20.97 -18.35 19.40
C MET A 160 21.74 -18.31 20.73
N ARG A 161 22.78 -19.12 20.88
CA ARG A 161 23.60 -19.21 22.09
C ARG A 161 25.02 -18.75 21.78
N ASP A 162 25.61 -18.01 22.72
CA ASP A 162 27.02 -17.65 22.69
C ASP A 162 27.93 -18.86 22.95
N GLU A 163 29.24 -18.68 22.84
CA GLU A 163 30.23 -19.73 23.09
C GLU A 163 30.18 -20.29 24.53
N SER A 164 29.64 -19.51 25.46
CA SER A 164 29.44 -19.91 26.88
C SER A 164 28.11 -20.65 27.12
N GLY A 165 27.26 -20.77 26.10
CA GLY A 165 25.94 -21.38 26.17
C GLY A 165 24.85 -20.42 26.66
N GLY A 166 25.18 -19.14 26.89
CA GLY A 166 24.23 -18.08 27.23
C GLY A 166 23.32 -17.72 26.05
N GLN A 167 22.08 -17.36 26.34
CA GLN A 167 21.18 -16.81 25.28
C GLN A 167 21.55 -15.36 24.95
N SER A 168 21.41 -14.99 23.67
CA SER A 168 21.52 -13.58 23.26
C SER A 168 20.54 -12.71 24.06
N GLU A 169 21.03 -11.61 24.63
CA GLU A 169 20.18 -10.61 25.32
C GLU A 169 19.27 -9.82 24.36
N SER A 170 19.47 -9.98 23.07
CA SER A 170 18.68 -9.33 22.04
C SER A 170 17.36 -10.08 21.80
N PHE A 171 16.39 -9.85 22.69
CA PHE A 171 15.03 -10.38 22.55
C PHE A 171 14.18 -9.49 21.68
N PHE A 172 13.55 -10.08 20.68
CA PHE A 172 12.57 -9.44 19.84
C PHE A 172 11.34 -10.34 19.73
N HIS A 173 10.19 -9.85 20.19
CA HIS A 173 8.93 -10.60 20.21
C HIS A 173 7.87 -9.95 19.31
N PRO A 174 8.00 -10.04 17.99
CA PRO A 174 7.01 -9.45 17.12
C PRO A 174 5.67 -10.17 17.23
N VAL A 175 4.61 -9.39 17.44
CA VAL A 175 3.24 -9.88 17.35
C VAL A 175 2.74 -9.62 15.95
N LYS A 176 2.60 -10.69 15.17
CA LYS A 176 2.27 -10.66 13.75
C LYS A 176 0.81 -11.01 13.50
N VAL A 177 0.29 -10.49 12.39
CA VAL A 177 -1.00 -10.97 11.85
C VAL A 177 -0.78 -12.34 11.21
N GLN A 178 -1.65 -13.29 11.52
CA GLN A 178 -1.51 -14.68 11.08
C GLN A 178 -1.99 -14.92 9.65
N PRO A 179 -1.40 -15.91 8.95
CA PRO A 179 -1.93 -16.40 7.69
C PRO A 179 -3.40 -16.81 7.81
N GLY A 180 -4.18 -16.53 6.77
CA GLY A 180 -5.61 -16.76 6.77
C GLY A 180 -6.44 -15.59 7.30
N THR A 181 -5.81 -14.53 7.84
CA THR A 181 -6.52 -13.28 8.16
C THR A 181 -6.91 -12.54 6.89
N HIS A 182 -8.16 -12.11 6.82
CA HIS A 182 -8.72 -11.38 5.69
C HIS A 182 -9.00 -9.93 6.06
N PHE A 183 -8.70 -9.02 5.13
CA PHE A 183 -9.04 -7.60 5.23
C PHE A 183 -9.88 -7.20 4.02
N VAL A 184 -11.04 -6.60 4.26
CA VAL A 184 -11.78 -5.89 3.21
C VAL A 184 -11.32 -4.46 3.20
N HIS A 185 -10.73 -4.02 2.09
CA HIS A 185 -10.11 -2.71 1.97
C HIS A 185 -10.70 -1.93 0.81
N PHE A 186 -11.03 -0.66 1.05
CA PHE A 186 -11.56 0.26 0.06
C PHE A 186 -10.47 1.23 -0.39
N VAL A 187 -10.20 1.24 -1.70
CA VAL A 187 -9.26 2.16 -2.34
C VAL A 187 -10.03 3.03 -3.30
N THR A 188 -10.11 4.32 -3.01
CA THR A 188 -10.88 5.29 -3.80
C THR A 188 -9.97 6.12 -4.66
N LEU A 189 -10.25 6.17 -5.96
CA LEU A 189 -9.64 7.09 -6.92
C LEU A 189 -10.56 8.30 -7.11
N GLU A 190 -10.12 9.47 -6.66
CA GLU A 190 -10.87 10.73 -6.73
C GLU A 190 -10.48 11.51 -7.98
N ALA A 191 -11.44 11.90 -8.80
CA ALA A 191 -11.25 12.66 -10.04
C ALA A 191 -10.15 12.08 -10.96
N GLY A 192 -10.00 10.77 -10.96
CA GLY A 192 -9.02 10.06 -11.78
C GLY A 192 -9.55 9.71 -13.16
N THR A 193 -8.64 9.29 -14.05
CA THR A 193 -8.99 8.71 -15.36
C THR A 193 -8.97 7.17 -15.29
N LYS A 194 -9.48 6.52 -16.35
CA LYS A 194 -9.43 5.05 -16.44
C LYS A 194 -8.00 4.53 -16.47
N GLU A 195 -7.08 5.27 -17.07
CA GLU A 195 -5.65 4.91 -17.11
C GLU A 195 -5.04 4.92 -15.71
N MET A 196 -5.38 5.94 -14.91
CA MET A 196 -4.95 5.99 -13.50
C MET A 196 -5.54 4.82 -12.70
N LEU A 197 -6.80 4.45 -12.94
CA LEU A 197 -7.39 3.28 -12.30
C LEU A 197 -6.64 2.00 -12.67
N LEU A 198 -6.34 1.79 -13.95
CA LEU A 198 -5.57 0.63 -14.41
C LEU A 198 -4.17 0.58 -13.78
N TYR A 199 -3.52 1.75 -13.63
CA TYR A 199 -2.23 1.86 -12.94
C TYR A 199 -2.35 1.45 -11.46
N VAL A 200 -3.38 1.91 -10.75
CA VAL A 200 -3.65 1.52 -9.36
C VAL A 200 -3.93 0.01 -9.25
N ILE A 201 -4.76 -0.54 -10.14
CA ILE A 201 -5.04 -1.98 -10.20
C ILE A 201 -3.76 -2.79 -10.40
N HIS A 202 -2.89 -2.38 -11.36
CA HIS A 202 -1.60 -3.02 -11.59
C HIS A 202 -0.75 -3.01 -10.31
N ASN A 203 -0.68 -1.88 -9.62
CA ASN A 203 0.14 -1.73 -8.42
C ASN A 203 -0.35 -2.64 -7.28
N ILE A 204 -1.68 -2.69 -7.07
CA ILE A 204 -2.30 -3.55 -6.05
C ILE A 204 -2.04 -5.03 -6.35
N LEU A 205 -2.31 -5.48 -7.59
CA LEU A 205 -2.18 -6.89 -7.98
C LEU A 205 -0.72 -7.33 -8.09
N GLY A 206 0.19 -6.41 -8.44
CA GLY A 206 1.63 -6.66 -8.55
C GLY A 206 2.33 -6.73 -7.19
N THR A 207 1.76 -6.12 -6.16
CA THR A 207 2.36 -6.08 -4.83
C THR A 207 1.93 -7.29 -4.02
N GLY A 208 2.88 -8.00 -3.46
CA GLY A 208 2.63 -9.17 -2.61
C GLY A 208 3.49 -9.21 -1.35
N ARG A 209 4.20 -8.10 -1.03
CA ARG A 209 5.05 -7.96 0.15
C ARG A 209 4.75 -6.63 0.83
N TYR A 210 4.04 -6.68 1.93
CA TYR A 210 3.61 -5.48 2.66
C TYR A 210 4.25 -5.36 4.05
N GLY A 211 4.63 -6.47 4.64
CA GLY A 211 5.15 -6.51 5.99
C GLY A 211 6.51 -5.83 6.16
N ALA A 212 6.82 -5.47 7.39
CA ALA A 212 8.17 -5.07 7.76
C ALA A 212 9.13 -6.27 7.60
N ARG A 213 10.41 -5.99 7.29
CA ARG A 213 11.44 -7.00 7.05
C ARG A 213 11.17 -7.87 5.80
N GLU A 214 10.63 -7.27 4.77
CA GLU A 214 10.27 -7.91 3.50
C GLU A 214 11.42 -8.69 2.83
N THR A 215 12.68 -8.37 3.16
CA THR A 215 13.85 -9.11 2.66
C THR A 215 13.95 -10.53 3.22
N ARG A 216 13.24 -10.84 4.29
CA ARG A 216 13.25 -12.14 4.98
C ARG A 216 11.96 -12.92 4.83
N THR A 217 10.94 -12.32 4.19
CA THR A 217 9.64 -12.94 3.94
C THR A 217 9.43 -13.10 2.45
N GLY A 218 8.66 -14.10 2.06
CA GLY A 218 8.18 -14.28 0.69
C GLY A 218 7.02 -13.31 0.37
N ARG A 219 6.08 -13.76 -0.43
CA ARG A 219 4.80 -13.09 -0.59
C ARG A 219 4.00 -13.29 0.68
N ASP A 220 3.71 -12.21 1.40
CA ASP A 220 3.01 -12.23 2.68
C ASP A 220 1.52 -11.89 2.56
N MET A 221 1.09 -11.47 1.37
CA MET A 221 -0.30 -11.11 1.12
C MET A 221 -0.74 -11.38 -0.33
N LYS A 222 -1.96 -11.85 -0.50
CA LYS A 222 -2.67 -11.96 -1.77
C LYS A 222 -3.74 -10.87 -1.84
N ASN A 223 -3.81 -10.17 -2.97
CA ASN A 223 -4.84 -9.18 -3.26
C ASN A 223 -5.80 -9.68 -4.33
N GLU A 224 -7.08 -9.52 -4.11
CA GLU A 224 -8.15 -9.83 -5.05
C GLU A 224 -9.11 -8.64 -5.14
N ILE A 225 -9.31 -8.10 -6.34
CA ILE A 225 -10.30 -7.06 -6.56
C ILE A 225 -11.65 -7.74 -6.74
N VAL A 226 -12.53 -7.55 -5.76
CA VAL A 226 -13.84 -8.21 -5.72
C VAL A 226 -14.99 -7.32 -6.16
N GLY A 227 -14.74 -6.01 -6.28
CA GLY A 227 -15.76 -5.07 -6.73
C GLY A 227 -15.20 -3.72 -7.17
N LEU A 228 -16.02 -3.01 -7.93
CA LEU A 228 -15.78 -1.64 -8.37
C LEU A 228 -17.08 -0.87 -8.21
N ILE A 229 -17.02 0.28 -7.53
CA ILE A 229 -18.17 1.14 -7.27
C ILE A 229 -17.86 2.51 -7.84
N THR A 230 -18.77 3.04 -8.68
CA THR A 230 -18.61 4.35 -9.28
C THR A 230 -19.62 5.32 -8.72
N TYR A 231 -19.17 6.55 -8.47
CA TYR A 231 -20.02 7.64 -7.99
C TYR A 231 -19.79 8.90 -8.84
N SER A 232 -20.86 9.54 -9.22
CA SER A 232 -20.83 10.85 -9.89
C SER A 232 -20.63 12.01 -8.90
N ALA A 233 -20.78 11.74 -7.59
CA ALA A 233 -20.64 12.70 -6.50
C ALA A 233 -19.66 12.17 -5.44
N ASP A 234 -19.26 13.01 -4.52
CA ASP A 234 -18.34 12.67 -3.43
C ASP A 234 -18.93 11.59 -2.53
N SER A 235 -18.37 10.40 -2.62
CA SER A 235 -18.70 9.29 -1.75
C SER A 235 -17.47 8.38 -1.66
N SER A 236 -16.77 8.45 -0.54
CA SER A 236 -15.72 7.50 -0.20
C SER A 236 -16.25 6.52 0.84
N LEU A 237 -16.35 5.24 0.49
CA LEU A 237 -16.64 4.18 1.46
C LEU A 237 -15.46 3.97 2.40
N ARG A 238 -15.74 3.77 3.66
CA ARG A 238 -14.76 3.46 4.70
C ARG A 238 -15.09 2.16 5.40
N CYS A 239 -14.08 1.38 5.74
CA CYS A 239 -14.27 0.09 6.42
C CYS A 239 -14.96 0.22 7.79
N GLY A 240 -14.86 1.36 8.46
CA GLY A 240 -15.52 1.61 9.74
C GLY A 240 -16.98 1.99 9.66
N GLU A 241 -17.58 2.07 8.46
CA GLU A 241 -18.98 2.42 8.22
C GLU A 241 -19.83 1.19 7.85
N LEU A 242 -19.22 0.00 7.81
CA LEU A 242 -19.86 -1.29 7.61
C LEU A 242 -20.01 -2.03 8.95
#